data_056d449781dc23ffa8da498bd3d8c116
#
_entry.id   056d449781dc23ffa8da498bd3d8c116
#
_cell.length_a   1.000
_cell.length_b   1.000
_cell.length_c   1.000
_cell.angle_alpha   90.00
_cell.angle_beta   90.00
_cell.angle_gamma   90.00
#
_symmetry.space_group_name_H-M   'P 1'
#
loop_
_entity.id
_entity.type
_entity.pdbx_description
1 polymer ?
#
loop_
_entity_poly.entity_id
_entity_poly.type
_entity_poly.pdbx_seq_one_letter_code
_entity_poly.pdbx_strand_id
1 'polypeptide(L)'
;TTWKAYLYSVLTTTWGPVPMDAACKETYGNVYYYNSEAEVNMQILRWLDTAVDIFDPEGEKMLKDPFYPGTGGESDIEKWRKFANSLRLDIAIRMMNMKKNPEATTLAREQIEKALNPTNRNYLFTSNDDNAAGRYGTDPNADVSLYYERILKEFDLGTKLETELGGLTYPAMNEYFFCYMRSFQDPRLSKYAQQSRNNNTVGAKYESEKDYRAVVRDSLWSTKEKRFVQVSYRIPYLPRFEMKQTPSGWLTGKDEHNNDLQSLYSTASVSIEGYTYALVPRDFIKQDATIKLLTWAEVNFMLSEIQLRKEEWGINVALPQSAEQYYYNGINASMNEYGVTTGISEYLERDGIKWNTNGLGCHDYRNFYKADINGKGGYKNNLQQVWKQRYFATYFNGYAGWTLERRTRVMLSLIHISEPTRRVVI
;
A
#
# COMPACT_ATOMS: atom_id res chain seq x y z
N THR A 1 24.60 -7.94 -3.92
CA THR A 1 24.33 -7.95 -2.45
C THR A 1 22.96 -7.34 -2.15
N THR A 2 22.64 -6.12 -2.62
CA THR A 2 21.35 -5.43 -2.38
C THR A 2 20.16 -6.25 -2.83
N TRP A 3 20.19 -6.81 -4.05
CA TRP A 3 19.12 -7.66 -4.55
C TRP A 3 18.92 -8.92 -3.70
N LYS A 4 20.01 -9.57 -3.29
CA LYS A 4 19.97 -10.70 -2.36
C LYS A 4 19.30 -10.32 -1.03
N ALA A 5 19.66 -9.17 -0.47
CA ALA A 5 19.09 -8.64 0.77
C ALA A 5 17.56 -8.43 0.63
N TYR A 6 17.11 -7.83 -0.48
CA TYR A 6 15.70 -7.65 -0.76
C TYR A 6 14.94 -9.00 -0.84
N LEU A 7 15.46 -9.95 -1.62
CA LEU A 7 14.83 -11.27 -1.77
C LEU A 7 14.71 -12.02 -0.43
N TYR A 8 15.75 -12.02 0.39
CA TYR A 8 15.68 -12.63 1.72
C TYR A 8 14.73 -11.89 2.65
N SER A 9 14.59 -10.58 2.51
CA SER A 9 13.59 -9.83 3.27
C SER A 9 12.16 -10.27 2.93
N VAL A 10 11.88 -10.53 1.64
CA VAL A 10 10.59 -11.06 1.19
C VAL A 10 10.38 -12.47 1.72
N LEU A 11 11.39 -13.33 1.60
CA LEU A 11 11.32 -14.72 2.05
C LEU A 11 11.01 -14.82 3.55
N THR A 12 11.84 -14.19 4.39
CA THR A 12 11.67 -14.29 5.84
C THR A 12 10.40 -13.60 6.35
N THR A 13 10.00 -12.49 5.73
CA THR A 13 8.74 -11.82 6.10
C THR A 13 7.52 -12.68 5.76
N THR A 14 7.58 -13.46 4.68
CA THR A 14 6.46 -14.29 4.22
C THR A 14 6.37 -15.61 4.98
N TRP A 15 7.49 -16.30 5.18
CA TRP A 15 7.53 -17.65 5.74
C TRP A 15 8.15 -17.75 7.15
N GLY A 16 8.70 -16.63 7.68
CA GLY A 16 9.39 -16.64 8.96
C GLY A 16 10.81 -17.24 8.83
N PRO A 17 11.17 -18.27 9.61
CA PRO A 17 12.47 -18.92 9.51
C PRO A 17 12.72 -19.49 8.11
N VAL A 18 13.95 -19.27 7.58
CA VAL A 18 14.37 -19.77 6.26
C VAL A 18 15.78 -20.35 6.33
N PRO A 19 16.15 -21.34 5.51
CA PRO A 19 17.47 -21.98 5.53
C PRO A 19 18.53 -21.10 4.83
N MET A 20 18.76 -19.87 5.31
CA MET A 20 19.64 -18.90 4.65
C MET A 20 21.09 -19.39 4.58
N ASP A 21 21.64 -19.89 5.67
CA ASP A 21 23.02 -20.36 5.75
C ASP A 21 23.23 -21.72 5.13
N ALA A 22 22.20 -22.55 5.12
CA ALA A 22 22.22 -23.90 4.57
C ALA A 22 21.83 -23.96 3.08
N ALA A 23 21.19 -22.89 2.57
CA ALA A 23 20.75 -22.87 1.16
C ALA A 23 21.89 -23.05 0.18
N CYS A 24 21.67 -23.86 -0.84
CA CYS A 24 22.66 -24.15 -1.90
C CYS A 24 23.98 -24.77 -1.41
N LYS A 25 24.01 -25.38 -0.24
CA LYS A 25 25.14 -26.15 0.27
C LYS A 25 24.83 -27.63 0.25
N GLU A 26 25.86 -28.45 -0.01
CA GLU A 26 25.73 -29.88 0.19
C GLU A 26 25.49 -30.17 1.67
N THR A 27 24.40 -30.89 1.96
CA THR A 27 24.06 -31.30 3.32
C THR A 27 24.09 -32.82 3.41
N TYR A 28 24.81 -33.33 4.38
CA TYR A 28 24.75 -34.74 4.73
C TYR A 28 23.43 -35.03 5.44
N GLY A 29 22.61 -35.88 4.85
CA GLY A 29 21.40 -36.39 5.51
C GLY A 29 20.12 -35.58 5.30
N ASN A 30 20.02 -34.69 4.33
CA ASN A 30 18.81 -33.89 3.99
C ASN A 30 18.23 -33.05 5.16
N VAL A 31 19.04 -32.72 6.14
CA VAL A 31 18.63 -31.85 7.26
C VAL A 31 19.15 -30.46 7.02
N TYR A 32 18.24 -29.47 6.96
CA TYR A 32 18.58 -28.08 6.78
C TYR A 32 18.35 -27.32 8.09
N TYR A 33 19.34 -26.53 8.50
CA TYR A 33 19.19 -25.56 9.57
C TYR A 33 18.42 -24.34 9.06
N TYR A 34 17.40 -23.92 9.80
CA TYR A 34 16.61 -22.72 9.51
C TYR A 34 17.08 -21.58 10.41
N ASN A 35 17.51 -20.50 9.80
CA ASN A 35 17.78 -19.25 10.51
C ASN A 35 16.46 -18.61 10.93
N SER A 36 16.38 -18.13 12.15
CA SER A 36 15.22 -17.38 12.64
C SER A 36 15.01 -16.07 11.87
N GLU A 37 13.81 -15.54 11.89
CA GLU A 37 13.49 -14.24 11.26
C GLU A 37 14.44 -13.13 11.76
N ALA A 38 14.81 -13.12 13.05
CA ALA A 38 15.74 -12.15 13.61
C ALA A 38 17.15 -12.30 13.03
N GLU A 39 17.70 -13.52 12.97
CA GLU A 39 19.02 -13.79 12.37
C GLU A 39 19.08 -13.38 10.91
N VAL A 40 18.05 -13.70 10.14
CA VAL A 40 17.97 -13.34 8.71
C VAL A 40 17.95 -11.82 8.56
N ASN A 41 17.10 -11.10 9.29
CA ASN A 41 17.02 -9.65 9.20
C ASN A 41 18.32 -8.96 9.69
N MET A 42 18.96 -9.45 10.74
CA MET A 42 20.26 -8.95 11.17
C MET A 42 21.31 -9.12 10.07
N GLN A 43 21.32 -10.27 9.40
CA GLN A 43 22.26 -10.51 8.31
C GLN A 43 21.95 -9.64 7.09
N ILE A 44 20.69 -9.39 6.77
CA ILE A 44 20.26 -8.44 5.73
C ILE A 44 20.82 -7.04 6.04
N LEU A 45 20.70 -6.57 7.27
CA LEU A 45 21.22 -5.25 7.66
C LEU A 45 22.75 -5.18 7.49
N ARG A 46 23.49 -6.23 7.86
CA ARG A 46 24.94 -6.29 7.64
C ARG A 46 25.30 -6.26 6.16
N TRP A 47 24.56 -6.98 5.32
CA TRP A 47 24.78 -6.94 3.87
C TRP A 47 24.52 -5.56 3.28
N LEU A 48 23.46 -4.89 3.71
CA LEU A 48 23.11 -3.54 3.21
C LEU A 48 24.11 -2.48 3.73
N ASP A 49 24.56 -2.60 4.98
CA ASP A 49 25.62 -1.75 5.54
C ASP A 49 26.88 -1.83 4.68
N THR A 50 27.38 -3.06 4.45
CA THR A 50 28.52 -3.28 3.58
C THR A 50 28.27 -2.78 2.15
N ALA A 51 27.08 -3.04 1.59
CA ALA A 51 26.77 -2.63 0.22
C ALA A 51 26.85 -1.11 0.04
N VAL A 52 26.28 -0.33 0.97
CA VAL A 52 26.32 1.14 0.89
C VAL A 52 27.76 1.68 0.89
N ASP A 53 28.66 1.03 1.63
CA ASP A 53 30.05 1.47 1.75
C ASP A 53 30.91 1.12 0.53
N ILE A 54 30.63 -0.02 -0.14
CA ILE A 54 31.45 -0.53 -1.23
C ILE A 54 30.94 -0.19 -2.65
N PHE A 55 29.82 0.50 -2.79
CA PHE A 55 29.36 0.94 -4.11
C PHE A 55 30.37 1.88 -4.76
N ASP A 56 30.88 1.47 -5.92
CA ASP A 56 31.82 2.22 -6.72
C ASP A 56 31.13 2.63 -8.03
N PRO A 57 30.89 3.94 -8.26
CA PRO A 57 30.28 4.44 -9.49
C PRO A 57 31.04 4.07 -10.78
N GLU A 58 32.36 3.89 -10.66
CA GLU A 58 33.24 3.51 -11.78
C GLU A 58 33.42 1.98 -11.88
N GLY A 59 32.79 1.23 -11.00
CA GLY A 59 32.85 -0.23 -10.97
C GLY A 59 32.11 -0.90 -12.13
N GLU A 60 32.20 -2.22 -12.17
CA GLU A 60 31.47 -3.03 -13.14
C GLU A 60 29.97 -2.86 -13.05
N LYS A 61 29.32 -2.60 -14.19
CA LYS A 61 27.89 -2.33 -14.29
C LYS A 61 27.14 -3.53 -14.87
N MET A 62 25.97 -3.80 -14.35
CA MET A 62 25.09 -4.82 -14.89
C MET A 62 24.46 -4.33 -16.21
N LEU A 63 24.44 -5.15 -17.23
CA LEU A 63 23.74 -4.87 -18.48
C LEU A 63 22.25 -5.25 -18.37
N LYS A 64 21.41 -4.49 -19.03
CA LYS A 64 19.94 -4.71 -19.06
C LYS A 64 19.31 -4.72 -17.67
N ASP A 65 19.66 -3.74 -16.86
CA ASP A 65 19.10 -3.57 -15.52
C ASP A 65 17.58 -3.25 -15.62
N PRO A 66 16.69 -4.08 -15.05
CA PRO A 66 15.25 -3.84 -15.12
C PRO A 66 14.76 -2.74 -14.18
N PHE A 67 15.56 -2.35 -13.18
CA PHE A 67 15.17 -1.37 -12.16
C PHE A 67 15.78 0.00 -12.40
N TYR A 68 17.07 0.04 -12.69
CA TYR A 68 17.81 1.29 -12.85
C TYR A 68 18.64 1.29 -14.14
N PRO A 69 17.97 1.22 -15.31
CA PRO A 69 18.69 1.33 -16.56
C PRO A 69 19.26 2.74 -16.72
N GLY A 70 20.57 2.83 -16.75
CA GLY A 70 21.30 4.06 -17.05
C GLY A 70 21.55 4.22 -18.55
N THR A 71 22.51 5.09 -18.91
CA THR A 71 22.89 5.36 -20.29
C THR A 71 23.43 4.08 -20.94
N GLY A 72 22.94 3.75 -22.12
CA GLY A 72 23.34 2.54 -22.84
C GLY A 72 22.79 1.24 -22.28
N GLY A 73 21.87 1.27 -21.31
CA GLY A 73 21.27 0.08 -20.67
C GLY A 73 22.12 -0.52 -19.56
N GLU A 74 23.21 0.12 -19.18
CA GLU A 74 24.00 -0.23 -17.99
C GLU A 74 23.29 0.20 -16.70
N SER A 75 23.59 -0.46 -15.58
CA SER A 75 23.05 -0.09 -14.27
C SER A 75 23.47 1.32 -13.84
N ASP A 76 22.53 2.07 -13.25
CA ASP A 76 22.83 3.27 -12.47
C ASP A 76 23.24 2.87 -11.05
N ILE A 77 24.55 2.86 -10.80
CA ILE A 77 25.15 2.41 -9.52
C ILE A 77 24.72 3.31 -8.35
N GLU A 78 24.61 4.63 -8.56
CA GLU A 78 24.19 5.54 -7.50
C GLU A 78 22.74 5.30 -7.07
N LYS A 79 21.84 4.99 -7.99
CA LYS A 79 20.47 4.61 -7.65
C LYS A 79 20.40 3.29 -6.91
N TRP A 80 21.25 2.32 -7.26
CA TRP A 80 21.38 1.09 -6.48
C TRP A 80 21.88 1.34 -5.06
N ARG A 81 22.81 2.27 -4.87
CA ARG A 81 23.28 2.69 -3.55
C ARG A 81 22.17 3.34 -2.74
N LYS A 82 21.40 4.24 -3.36
CA LYS A 82 20.23 4.84 -2.74
C LYS A 82 19.17 3.79 -2.36
N PHE A 83 18.94 2.81 -3.22
CA PHE A 83 18.05 1.70 -2.89
C PHE A 83 18.56 0.88 -1.72
N ALA A 84 19.84 0.55 -1.68
CA ALA A 84 20.44 -0.20 -0.57
C ALA A 84 20.25 0.52 0.77
N ASN A 85 20.54 1.84 0.83
CA ASN A 85 20.39 2.62 2.05
C ASN A 85 18.93 2.83 2.46
N SER A 86 18.03 3.05 1.50
CA SER A 86 16.60 3.19 1.76
C SER A 86 15.96 1.87 2.22
N LEU A 87 16.37 0.74 1.64
CA LEU A 87 15.96 -0.60 2.07
C LEU A 87 16.49 -0.92 3.48
N ARG A 88 17.74 -0.55 3.77
CA ARG A 88 18.32 -0.68 5.12
C ARG A 88 17.45 0.02 6.15
N LEU A 89 17.00 1.23 5.85
CA LEU A 89 16.12 1.99 6.73
C LEU A 89 14.77 1.26 6.95
N ASP A 90 14.15 0.75 5.91
CA ASP A 90 12.89 0.00 6.01
C ASP A 90 13.02 -1.26 6.87
N ILE A 91 14.05 -2.07 6.64
CA ILE A 91 14.30 -3.29 7.42
C ILE A 91 14.57 -2.95 8.89
N ALA A 92 15.39 -1.93 9.15
CA ALA A 92 15.73 -1.53 10.52
C ALA A 92 14.48 -1.04 11.29
N ILE A 93 13.62 -0.23 10.68
CA ILE A 93 12.34 0.21 11.28
C ILE A 93 11.45 -0.99 11.63
N ARG A 94 11.39 -2.00 10.75
CA ARG A 94 10.62 -3.22 11.02
C ARG A 94 11.18 -3.98 12.22
N MET A 95 12.50 -4.09 12.33
CA MET A 95 13.18 -4.79 13.42
C MET A 95 13.04 -4.08 14.78
N MET A 96 12.79 -2.77 14.83
CA MET A 96 12.50 -2.06 16.09
C MET A 96 11.28 -2.61 16.83
N ASN A 97 10.43 -3.40 16.18
CA ASN A 97 9.32 -4.11 16.81
C ASN A 97 9.69 -5.47 17.40
N MET A 98 10.91 -5.97 17.17
CA MET A 98 11.40 -7.23 17.73
C MET A 98 11.81 -7.12 19.20
N LYS A 99 10.94 -6.57 20.04
CA LYS A 99 11.20 -6.22 21.46
C LYS A 99 11.67 -7.39 22.32
N LYS A 100 11.40 -8.63 21.90
CA LYS A 100 11.88 -9.85 22.59
C LYS A 100 13.32 -10.23 22.23
N ASN A 101 13.91 -9.56 21.25
CA ASN A 101 15.30 -9.78 20.82
C ASN A 101 16.09 -8.46 20.94
N PRO A 102 16.78 -8.22 22.07
CA PRO A 102 17.54 -6.98 22.31
C PRO A 102 18.69 -6.79 21.32
N GLU A 103 19.33 -7.86 20.86
CA GLU A 103 20.42 -7.77 19.87
C GLU A 103 19.89 -7.21 18.55
N ALA A 104 18.75 -7.75 18.08
CA ALA A 104 18.12 -7.30 16.83
C ALA A 104 17.69 -5.83 16.91
N THR A 105 17.10 -5.38 18.03
CA THR A 105 16.69 -3.99 18.19
C THR A 105 17.88 -3.04 18.37
N THR A 106 18.96 -3.48 19.00
CA THR A 106 20.19 -2.69 19.10
C THR A 106 20.84 -2.49 17.74
N LEU A 107 21.01 -3.57 16.97
CA LEU A 107 21.52 -3.48 15.60
C LEU A 107 20.62 -2.60 14.72
N ALA A 108 19.30 -2.75 14.82
CA ALA A 108 18.36 -1.94 14.07
C ALA A 108 18.53 -0.44 14.35
N ARG A 109 18.65 -0.05 15.61
CA ARG A 109 18.92 1.34 16.01
C ARG A 109 20.22 1.86 15.42
N GLU A 110 21.31 1.11 15.57
CA GLU A 110 22.63 1.46 15.02
C GLU A 110 22.56 1.65 13.49
N GLN A 111 21.82 0.77 12.81
CA GLN A 111 21.65 0.84 11.35
C GLN A 111 20.77 2.02 10.92
N ILE A 112 19.76 2.40 11.70
CA ILE A 112 19.02 3.65 11.47
C ILE A 112 19.95 4.86 11.60
N GLU A 113 20.75 4.93 12.67
CA GLU A 113 21.69 6.03 12.89
C GLU A 113 22.76 6.12 11.80
N LYS A 114 23.29 4.98 11.35
CA LYS A 114 24.22 4.92 10.21
C LYS A 114 23.57 5.36 8.89
N ALA A 115 22.35 4.91 8.60
CA ALA A 115 21.64 5.29 7.39
C ALA A 115 21.35 6.79 7.32
N LEU A 116 21.17 7.42 8.47
CA LEU A 116 20.74 8.81 8.61
C LEU A 116 21.86 9.77 8.99
N ASN A 117 23.09 9.31 9.17
CA ASN A 117 24.22 10.22 9.41
C ASN A 117 24.39 11.20 8.22
N PRO A 118 25.05 12.34 8.40
CA PRO A 118 25.14 13.37 7.36
C PRO A 118 25.68 12.88 6.00
N THR A 119 26.56 11.89 6.00
CA THR A 119 27.13 11.30 4.78
C THR A 119 26.13 10.36 4.10
N ASN A 120 25.68 9.33 4.83
CA ASN A 120 24.84 8.27 4.24
C ASN A 120 23.42 8.74 3.92
N ARG A 121 22.92 9.77 4.60
CA ARG A 121 21.61 10.35 4.28
C ARG A 121 21.51 10.85 2.84
N ASN A 122 22.61 11.24 2.22
CA ASN A 122 22.66 11.63 0.82
C ASN A 122 22.37 10.44 -0.12
N TYR A 123 22.49 9.20 0.38
CA TYR A 123 22.17 7.97 -0.32
C TYR A 123 20.79 7.42 0.05
N LEU A 124 19.86 8.26 0.48
CA LEU A 124 18.42 7.94 0.49
C LEU A 124 17.76 8.39 -0.81
N PHE A 125 16.57 7.90 -1.09
CA PHE A 125 15.78 8.42 -2.20
C PHE A 125 15.47 9.91 -1.99
N THR A 126 15.65 10.70 -3.03
CA THR A 126 15.47 12.16 -3.02
C THR A 126 14.39 12.64 -3.98
N SER A 127 13.95 11.78 -4.90
CA SER A 127 12.87 12.04 -5.85
C SER A 127 12.21 10.73 -6.30
N ASN A 128 11.10 10.82 -7.03
CA ASN A 128 10.47 9.65 -7.64
C ASN A 128 11.33 8.95 -8.69
N ASP A 129 12.35 9.63 -9.23
CA ASP A 129 13.31 9.03 -10.16
C ASP A 129 14.24 8.01 -9.48
N ASP A 130 14.34 8.06 -8.16
CA ASP A 130 15.09 7.11 -7.36
C ASP A 130 14.27 5.86 -6.98
N ASN A 131 12.96 5.84 -7.27
CA ASN A 131 12.09 4.73 -6.90
C ASN A 131 12.66 3.40 -7.41
N ALA A 132 12.74 2.40 -6.54
CA ALA A 132 13.08 1.04 -6.94
C ALA A 132 11.87 0.43 -7.67
N ALA A 133 11.79 0.68 -8.96
CA ALA A 133 10.68 0.31 -9.81
C ALA A 133 11.19 -0.30 -11.12
N GLY A 134 10.87 -1.57 -11.32
CA GLY A 134 11.20 -2.30 -12.54
C GLY A 134 10.03 -2.40 -13.49
N ARG A 135 10.30 -2.51 -14.78
CA ARG A 135 9.28 -2.81 -15.80
C ARG A 135 9.45 -4.23 -16.30
N TYR A 136 8.34 -4.88 -16.49
CA TYR A 136 8.32 -6.09 -17.29
C TYR A 136 8.60 -5.78 -18.76
N GLY A 137 9.07 -6.79 -19.48
CA GLY A 137 9.31 -6.66 -20.91
C GLY A 137 8.02 -6.67 -21.74
N THR A 138 8.19 -6.47 -23.03
CA THR A 138 7.11 -6.51 -24.02
C THR A 138 7.10 -7.81 -24.85
N ASP A 139 8.01 -8.73 -24.58
CA ASP A 139 8.01 -10.06 -25.22
C ASP A 139 6.93 -10.93 -24.55
N PRO A 140 5.83 -11.28 -25.27
CA PRO A 140 4.76 -12.07 -24.71
C PRO A 140 5.15 -13.49 -24.29
N ASN A 141 6.35 -13.93 -24.64
CA ASN A 141 6.84 -15.29 -24.35
C ASN A 141 7.91 -15.33 -23.25
N ALA A 142 8.41 -14.19 -22.77
CA ALA A 142 9.54 -14.16 -21.84
C ALA A 142 9.29 -13.32 -20.58
N ASP A 143 9.05 -12.02 -20.71
CA ASP A 143 9.21 -11.08 -19.59
C ASP A 143 7.93 -10.31 -19.28
N VAL A 144 6.77 -10.94 -19.41
CA VAL A 144 5.49 -10.27 -19.19
C VAL A 144 5.06 -10.27 -17.74
N SER A 145 4.30 -9.24 -17.39
CA SER A 145 3.63 -9.18 -16.10
C SER A 145 2.74 -10.41 -15.87
N LEU A 146 2.89 -11.05 -14.72
CA LEU A 146 2.05 -12.18 -14.33
C LEU A 146 0.55 -11.84 -14.32
N TYR A 147 0.21 -10.60 -13.97
CA TYR A 147 -1.17 -10.10 -14.04
C TYR A 147 -1.66 -10.00 -15.47
N TYR A 148 -0.81 -9.54 -16.39
CA TYR A 148 -1.13 -9.54 -17.81
C TYR A 148 -1.40 -10.95 -18.31
N GLU A 149 -0.49 -11.86 -18.09
CA GLU A 149 -0.60 -13.23 -18.57
C GLU A 149 -1.86 -13.94 -18.06
N ARG A 150 -2.18 -13.72 -16.78
CA ARG A 150 -3.31 -14.42 -16.16
C ARG A 150 -4.66 -13.72 -16.33
N ILE A 151 -4.67 -12.45 -16.68
CA ILE A 151 -5.89 -11.65 -16.67
C ILE A 151 -6.15 -11.01 -18.02
N LEU A 152 -5.22 -10.21 -18.55
CA LEU A 152 -5.45 -9.41 -19.75
C LEU A 152 -5.17 -10.15 -21.05
N LYS A 153 -4.27 -11.11 -21.06
CA LYS A 153 -3.86 -11.81 -22.30
C LYS A 153 -5.06 -12.38 -23.07
N GLU A 154 -6.00 -12.99 -22.38
CA GLU A 154 -7.19 -13.56 -23.01
C GLU A 154 -8.12 -12.49 -23.58
N PHE A 155 -8.22 -11.32 -22.95
CA PHE A 155 -9.00 -10.19 -23.45
C PHE A 155 -8.33 -9.52 -24.65
N ASP A 156 -7.02 -9.31 -24.59
CA ASP A 156 -6.27 -8.70 -25.68
C ASP A 156 -6.20 -9.62 -26.91
N LEU A 157 -6.26 -10.93 -26.71
CA LEU A 157 -6.39 -11.90 -27.81
C LEU A 157 -7.82 -12.05 -28.34
N GLY A 158 -8.80 -11.35 -27.77
CA GLY A 158 -10.20 -11.41 -28.17
C GLY A 158 -10.92 -12.73 -27.83
N THR A 159 -10.32 -13.56 -26.98
CA THR A 159 -10.91 -14.82 -26.50
C THR A 159 -11.96 -14.61 -25.41
N LYS A 160 -11.91 -13.47 -24.75
CA LYS A 160 -12.93 -12.99 -23.79
C LYS A 160 -13.35 -11.56 -24.12
N LEU A 161 -14.62 -11.27 -23.90
CA LEU A 161 -15.17 -9.92 -24.11
C LEU A 161 -14.89 -9.03 -22.89
N GLU A 162 -14.66 -7.73 -23.12
CA GLU A 162 -14.49 -6.75 -22.02
C GLU A 162 -15.69 -6.70 -21.06
N THR A 163 -16.88 -7.08 -21.53
CA THR A 163 -18.08 -7.22 -20.70
C THR A 163 -17.93 -8.28 -19.62
N GLU A 164 -17.03 -9.23 -19.78
CA GLU A 164 -16.71 -10.27 -18.80
C GLU A 164 -15.69 -9.81 -17.76
N LEU A 165 -15.09 -8.62 -17.93
CA LEU A 165 -14.14 -8.03 -16.97
C LEU A 165 -14.77 -7.76 -15.59
N GLY A 166 -16.09 -7.71 -15.48
CA GLY A 166 -16.79 -7.65 -14.20
C GLY A 166 -16.81 -8.96 -13.40
N GLY A 167 -16.28 -10.05 -14.00
CA GLY A 167 -16.24 -11.36 -13.38
C GLY A 167 -15.20 -11.48 -12.25
N LEU A 168 -15.12 -12.68 -11.69
CA LEU A 168 -14.27 -13.00 -10.52
C LEU A 168 -12.76 -12.89 -10.78
N THR A 169 -12.33 -12.75 -12.01
CA THR A 169 -10.93 -12.85 -12.43
C THR A 169 -10.21 -11.51 -12.55
N TYR A 170 -10.92 -10.42 -12.81
CA TYR A 170 -10.29 -9.11 -12.95
C TYR A 170 -10.15 -8.42 -11.60
N PRO A 171 -8.96 -7.87 -11.26
CA PRO A 171 -8.76 -7.23 -9.97
C PRO A 171 -9.60 -5.95 -9.84
N ALA A 172 -10.38 -5.90 -8.78
CA ALA A 172 -11.18 -4.75 -8.41
C ALA A 172 -10.63 -4.15 -7.10
N MET A 173 -10.93 -2.88 -6.88
CA MET A 173 -10.54 -2.19 -5.66
C MET A 173 -11.23 -2.83 -4.45
N ASN A 174 -10.42 -3.09 -3.42
CA ASN A 174 -10.91 -3.58 -2.14
C ASN A 174 -11.80 -2.54 -1.47
N GLU A 175 -12.90 -3.00 -0.87
CA GLU A 175 -13.89 -2.16 -0.21
C GLU A 175 -13.30 -1.27 0.88
N TYR A 176 -12.48 -1.84 1.79
CA TYR A 176 -11.89 -1.08 2.90
C TYR A 176 -11.00 0.03 2.39
N PHE A 177 -10.10 -0.30 1.47
CA PHE A 177 -9.20 0.66 0.85
C PHE A 177 -10.00 1.78 0.18
N PHE A 178 -11.02 1.42 -0.60
CA PHE A 178 -11.92 2.37 -1.25
C PHE A 178 -12.60 3.31 -0.25
N CYS A 179 -13.17 2.76 0.83
CA CYS A 179 -13.88 3.57 1.82
C CYS A 179 -12.97 4.57 2.52
N TYR A 180 -11.74 4.18 2.84
CA TYR A 180 -10.76 5.12 3.39
C TYR A 180 -10.40 6.22 2.38
N MET A 181 -10.06 5.84 1.16
CA MET A 181 -9.71 6.80 0.11
C MET A 181 -10.85 7.79 -0.14
N ARG A 182 -12.07 7.30 -0.19
CA ARG A 182 -13.24 8.12 -0.39
C ARG A 182 -13.59 8.97 0.82
N SER A 183 -13.53 8.45 2.03
CA SER A 183 -13.85 9.20 3.25
C SER A 183 -12.96 10.43 3.41
N PHE A 184 -11.72 10.33 2.98
CA PHE A 184 -10.81 11.48 2.92
C PHE A 184 -10.91 12.28 1.62
N GLN A 185 -11.74 11.85 0.66
CA GLN A 185 -11.79 12.42 -0.70
C GLN A 185 -10.39 12.48 -1.32
N ASP A 186 -9.64 11.40 -1.19
CA ASP A 186 -8.28 11.31 -1.67
C ASP A 186 -8.23 11.39 -3.20
N PRO A 187 -7.54 12.37 -3.79
CA PRO A 187 -7.53 12.55 -5.24
C PRO A 187 -6.85 11.41 -6.00
N ARG A 188 -6.01 10.58 -5.33
CA ARG A 188 -5.40 9.39 -5.92
C ARG A 188 -6.43 8.32 -6.29
N LEU A 189 -7.64 8.37 -5.71
CA LEU A 189 -8.69 7.40 -6.02
C LEU A 189 -8.97 7.32 -7.51
N SER A 190 -8.96 8.47 -8.22
CA SER A 190 -9.15 8.53 -9.67
C SER A 190 -8.04 7.88 -10.49
N LYS A 191 -6.88 7.64 -9.88
CA LYS A 191 -5.72 6.97 -10.49
C LYS A 191 -5.61 5.51 -10.10
N TYR A 192 -6.18 5.16 -8.95
CA TYR A 192 -6.14 3.81 -8.39
C TYR A 192 -7.27 2.92 -8.88
N ALA A 193 -8.34 3.50 -9.40
CA ALA A 193 -9.48 2.75 -9.89
C ALA A 193 -10.07 3.35 -11.17
N GLN A 194 -10.55 2.48 -12.02
CA GLN A 194 -11.44 2.86 -13.11
C GLN A 194 -12.84 3.10 -12.57
N GLN A 195 -13.55 4.04 -13.18
CA GLN A 195 -14.95 4.26 -12.82
C GLN A 195 -15.80 3.03 -13.13
N SER A 196 -16.73 2.75 -12.24
CA SER A 196 -17.73 1.70 -12.44
C SER A 196 -18.62 2.01 -13.65
N ARG A 197 -19.00 0.97 -14.37
CA ARG A 197 -19.87 1.10 -15.55
C ARG A 197 -21.18 0.36 -15.31
N ASN A 198 -22.25 0.86 -15.89
CA ASN A 198 -23.53 0.17 -15.91
C ASN A 198 -23.60 -0.74 -17.13
N ASN A 199 -23.62 -2.04 -16.94
CA ASN A 199 -23.62 -3.03 -18.02
C ASN A 199 -24.91 -3.03 -18.84
N ASN A 200 -26.03 -2.58 -18.29
CA ASN A 200 -27.29 -2.47 -19.03
C ASN A 200 -27.23 -1.40 -20.13
N THR A 201 -26.16 -0.60 -20.14
CA THR A 201 -25.91 0.39 -21.20
C THR A 201 -24.78 -0.03 -22.15
N VAL A 202 -24.19 -1.20 -21.94
CA VAL A 202 -23.22 -1.81 -22.87
C VAL A 202 -23.95 -2.25 -24.12
N GLY A 203 -23.76 -1.55 -25.20
CA GLY A 203 -24.51 -1.68 -26.45
C GLY A 203 -25.34 -0.45 -26.78
N ALA A 204 -25.52 0.47 -25.84
CA ALA A 204 -26.04 1.78 -26.14
C ALA A 204 -24.90 2.63 -26.72
N LYS A 205 -25.05 3.01 -27.96
CA LYS A 205 -24.11 3.83 -28.75
C LYS A 205 -23.84 5.24 -28.21
N TYR A 206 -24.14 5.50 -26.94
CA TYR A 206 -24.19 6.86 -26.37
C TYR A 206 -23.42 6.94 -25.08
N GLU A 207 -22.11 6.75 -25.14
CA GLU A 207 -21.23 6.90 -24.00
C GLU A 207 -21.17 8.33 -23.46
N SER A 208 -21.40 9.33 -24.30
CA SER A 208 -21.29 10.74 -23.93
C SER A 208 -22.43 11.31 -23.09
N GLU A 209 -23.58 10.66 -23.07
CA GLU A 209 -24.80 11.20 -22.45
C GLU A 209 -25.23 10.47 -21.17
N LYS A 210 -24.56 9.40 -20.81
CA LYS A 210 -25.00 8.52 -19.72
C LYS A 210 -24.08 8.56 -18.55
N ASP A 211 -24.67 8.79 -17.43
CA ASP A 211 -24.00 8.72 -16.15
C ASP A 211 -23.92 7.26 -15.71
N TYR A 212 -22.75 6.64 -15.96
CA TYR A 212 -22.45 5.25 -15.61
C TYR A 212 -22.23 5.02 -14.10
N ARG A 213 -22.25 6.08 -13.31
CA ARG A 213 -22.03 5.97 -11.86
C ARG A 213 -23.16 5.17 -11.22
N ALA A 214 -22.78 4.25 -10.33
CA ALA A 214 -23.75 3.48 -9.57
C ALA A 214 -24.62 4.41 -8.72
N VAL A 215 -25.93 4.21 -8.74
CA VAL A 215 -26.85 4.93 -7.89
C VAL A 215 -26.91 4.24 -6.53
N VAL A 216 -26.53 4.96 -5.51
CA VAL A 216 -26.56 4.49 -4.13
C VAL A 216 -27.67 5.25 -3.37
N ARG A 217 -28.49 4.52 -2.67
CA ARG A 217 -29.44 5.10 -1.71
C ARG A 217 -28.91 4.92 -0.31
N ASP A 218 -28.92 5.97 0.43
CA ASP A 218 -28.37 5.98 1.80
C ASP A 218 -29.23 6.78 2.75
N SER A 219 -29.04 6.53 4.04
CA SER A 219 -29.62 7.29 5.13
C SER A 219 -28.52 8.06 5.84
N LEU A 220 -28.47 9.37 5.62
CA LEU A 220 -27.52 10.24 6.28
C LEU A 220 -28.16 11.00 7.43
N TRP A 221 -27.41 11.14 8.54
CA TRP A 221 -27.85 11.97 9.65
C TRP A 221 -27.84 13.45 9.26
N SER A 222 -29.01 14.07 9.26
CA SER A 222 -29.14 15.52 9.06
C SER A 222 -29.01 16.25 10.38
N THR A 223 -27.96 17.02 10.56
CA THR A 223 -27.77 17.87 11.73
C THR A 223 -28.85 18.97 11.84
N LYS A 224 -29.37 19.39 10.68
CA LYS A 224 -30.43 20.38 10.58
C LYS A 224 -31.77 19.81 11.01
N GLU A 225 -32.10 18.60 10.54
CA GLU A 225 -33.40 17.96 10.80
C GLU A 225 -33.40 17.07 12.04
N LYS A 226 -32.20 16.83 12.60
CA LYS A 226 -31.98 15.95 13.75
C LYS A 226 -32.58 14.54 13.57
N ARG A 227 -32.58 14.07 12.32
CA ARG A 227 -33.05 12.74 11.91
C ARG A 227 -32.27 12.23 10.72
N PHE A 228 -32.39 10.93 10.48
CA PHE A 228 -31.89 10.35 9.23
C PHE A 228 -32.76 10.76 8.04
N VAL A 229 -32.12 11.24 7.00
CA VAL A 229 -32.75 11.59 5.74
C VAL A 229 -32.27 10.64 4.65
N GLN A 230 -33.20 10.18 3.83
CA GLN A 230 -32.87 9.36 2.66
C GLN A 230 -32.23 10.25 1.61
N VAL A 231 -31.06 9.84 1.13
CA VAL A 231 -30.35 10.51 0.05
C VAL A 231 -30.06 9.50 -1.05
N SER A 232 -30.13 9.97 -2.27
CA SER A 232 -29.67 9.21 -3.41
C SER A 232 -28.53 9.97 -4.05
N TYR A 233 -27.42 9.30 -4.28
CA TYR A 233 -26.30 9.88 -4.97
C TYR A 233 -25.62 8.86 -5.88
N ARG A 234 -24.86 9.35 -6.83
CA ARG A 234 -24.14 8.51 -7.77
C ARG A 234 -22.69 8.41 -7.36
N ILE A 235 -22.21 7.17 -7.23
CA ILE A 235 -20.81 6.92 -6.94
C ILE A 235 -20.10 6.48 -8.21
N PRO A 236 -18.99 7.13 -8.56
CA PRO A 236 -18.23 6.75 -9.75
C PRO A 236 -17.48 5.43 -9.57
N TYR A 237 -17.34 4.95 -8.34
CA TYR A 237 -16.55 3.78 -8.01
C TYR A 237 -17.35 2.84 -7.10
N LEU A 238 -17.68 1.66 -7.60
CA LEU A 238 -18.31 0.58 -6.85
C LEU A 238 -17.21 -0.41 -6.43
N PRO A 239 -16.86 -0.50 -5.14
CA PRO A 239 -15.85 -1.45 -4.68
C PRO A 239 -16.36 -2.87 -4.77
N ARG A 240 -15.46 -3.82 -4.91
CA ARG A 240 -15.78 -5.24 -4.78
C ARG A 240 -15.80 -5.64 -3.32
N PHE A 241 -16.90 -6.26 -2.92
CA PHE A 241 -17.01 -6.83 -1.58
C PHE A 241 -16.27 -8.16 -1.50
N GLU A 242 -15.43 -8.33 -0.47
CA GLU A 242 -14.63 -9.54 -0.33
C GLU A 242 -15.41 -10.72 0.23
N MET A 243 -16.51 -10.47 0.93
CA MET A 243 -17.25 -11.52 1.59
C MET A 243 -18.25 -12.19 0.65
N LYS A 244 -18.28 -13.52 0.68
CA LYS A 244 -19.29 -14.34 -0.01
C LYS A 244 -20.72 -14.10 0.51
N GLN A 245 -20.86 -13.38 1.60
CA GLN A 245 -22.15 -12.98 2.12
C GLN A 245 -22.63 -11.76 1.37
N THR A 246 -23.91 -11.74 1.09
CA THR A 246 -24.55 -10.56 0.53
C THR A 246 -24.20 -9.35 1.39
N PRO A 247 -23.99 -8.16 0.78
CA PRO A 247 -23.73 -6.94 1.52
C PRO A 247 -24.68 -6.70 2.71
N SER A 248 -25.93 -7.17 2.61
CA SER A 248 -26.91 -7.11 3.67
C SER A 248 -26.57 -7.93 4.93
N GLY A 249 -25.82 -9.03 4.81
CA GLY A 249 -25.36 -9.79 5.98
C GLY A 249 -24.18 -9.15 6.70
N TRP A 250 -23.53 -8.23 6.05
CA TRP A 250 -22.32 -7.59 6.55
C TRP A 250 -22.59 -6.29 7.31
N LEU A 251 -23.69 -5.70 7.02
CA LEU A 251 -24.12 -4.42 7.52
C LEU A 251 -25.34 -4.56 8.46
N THR A 252 -25.60 -5.76 8.92
CA THR A 252 -26.55 -6.00 9.99
C THR A 252 -25.96 -5.56 11.31
N GLY A 253 -26.33 -4.42 11.76
CA GLY A 253 -26.02 -3.83 13.03
C GLY A 253 -26.97 -2.67 13.29
N LYS A 254 -26.94 -2.17 14.48
CA LYS A 254 -27.69 -0.96 14.81
C LYS A 254 -26.71 0.18 14.97
N ASP A 255 -27.10 1.36 14.49
CA ASP A 255 -26.34 2.58 14.73
C ASP A 255 -26.50 3.05 16.18
N GLU A 256 -25.82 4.12 16.55
CA GLU A 256 -25.91 4.72 17.89
C GLU A 256 -27.29 5.25 18.22
N HIS A 257 -28.18 5.34 17.24
CA HIS A 257 -29.57 5.74 17.37
C HIS A 257 -30.52 4.56 17.27
N ASN A 258 -30.01 3.32 17.39
CA ASN A 258 -30.80 2.08 17.33
C ASN A 258 -31.47 1.81 15.97
N ASN A 259 -31.04 2.48 14.88
CA ASN A 259 -31.52 2.19 13.53
C ASN A 259 -30.76 1.03 12.94
N ASP A 260 -31.45 0.19 12.21
CA ASP A 260 -30.78 -0.88 11.45
C ASP A 260 -29.84 -0.27 10.42
N LEU A 261 -28.58 -0.66 10.49
CA LEU A 261 -27.58 -0.36 9.46
C LEU A 261 -27.91 -1.16 8.19
N GLN A 262 -29.01 -0.79 7.55
CA GLN A 262 -29.24 -1.18 6.18
C GLN A 262 -28.41 -0.26 5.29
N SER A 263 -27.43 -0.85 4.85
CA SER A 263 -26.25 -0.33 4.23
C SER A 263 -26.48 0.43 2.95
N LEU A 264 -25.60 1.32 2.73
CA LEU A 264 -25.18 1.92 1.46
C LEU A 264 -25.18 0.96 0.27
N TYR A 265 -25.09 -0.32 0.51
CA TYR A 265 -24.85 -1.35 -0.47
C TYR A 265 -25.83 -2.53 -0.31
N SER A 266 -27.01 -2.29 0.28
CA SER A 266 -28.00 -3.34 0.27
C SER A 266 -28.26 -3.76 -1.17
N THR A 267 -28.22 -5.04 -1.42
CA THR A 267 -28.47 -5.66 -2.73
C THR A 267 -29.77 -5.22 -3.38
N ALA A 268 -30.70 -4.70 -2.60
CA ALA A 268 -31.96 -4.14 -3.09
C ALA A 268 -31.82 -2.78 -3.77
N SER A 269 -30.75 -2.03 -3.49
CA SER A 269 -30.56 -0.68 -4.07
C SER A 269 -29.44 -0.60 -5.09
N VAL A 270 -28.54 -1.58 -5.13
CA VAL A 270 -27.51 -1.70 -6.15
C VAL A 270 -27.73 -3.03 -6.84
N SER A 271 -28.37 -3.02 -8.01
CA SER A 271 -28.40 -4.21 -8.85
C SER A 271 -26.97 -4.49 -9.29
N ILE A 272 -26.31 -5.41 -8.61
CA ILE A 272 -24.94 -5.83 -8.92
C ILE A 272 -24.86 -6.41 -10.34
N GLU A 273 -25.97 -6.95 -10.83
CA GLU A 273 -26.07 -7.51 -12.18
C GLU A 273 -25.97 -6.47 -13.30
N GLY A 274 -26.13 -5.22 -13.01
CA GLY A 274 -26.10 -4.13 -13.99
C GLY A 274 -24.84 -3.26 -13.97
N TYR A 275 -23.88 -3.50 -13.06
CA TYR A 275 -22.72 -2.62 -12.88
C TYR A 275 -21.40 -3.40 -12.84
N THR A 276 -20.36 -2.79 -13.40
CA THR A 276 -18.99 -3.25 -13.16
C THR A 276 -18.46 -2.66 -11.87
N TYR A 277 -17.59 -3.41 -11.19
CA TYR A 277 -16.86 -2.87 -10.04
C TYR A 277 -15.86 -1.78 -10.46
N ALA A 278 -15.35 -1.03 -9.49
CA ALA A 278 -14.20 -0.16 -9.67
C ALA A 278 -12.95 -1.03 -9.89
N LEU A 279 -12.60 -1.25 -11.13
CA LEU A 279 -11.52 -2.13 -11.53
C LEU A 279 -10.17 -1.43 -11.38
N VAL A 280 -9.13 -2.21 -11.19
CA VAL A 280 -7.76 -1.72 -11.25
C VAL A 280 -7.46 -1.21 -12.66
N PRO A 281 -6.84 -0.02 -12.82
CA PRO A 281 -6.46 0.49 -14.14
C PRO A 281 -5.53 -0.46 -14.89
N ARG A 282 -5.69 -0.54 -16.22
CA ARG A 282 -4.86 -1.41 -17.07
C ARG A 282 -3.37 -1.16 -16.92
N ASP A 283 -2.96 0.07 -16.62
CA ASP A 283 -1.54 0.42 -16.44
C ASP A 283 -0.83 -0.37 -15.34
N PHE A 284 -1.56 -0.87 -14.35
CA PHE A 284 -1.00 -1.71 -13.29
C PHE A 284 -0.86 -3.18 -13.68
N ILE A 285 -1.59 -3.62 -14.70
CA ILE A 285 -1.71 -5.04 -15.06
C ILE A 285 -1.39 -5.31 -16.53
N LYS A 286 -0.98 -4.29 -17.30
CA LYS A 286 -0.56 -4.46 -18.69
C LYS A 286 0.73 -5.27 -18.80
N GLN A 287 1.08 -5.67 -20.03
CA GLN A 287 2.22 -6.52 -20.32
C GLN A 287 3.53 -6.00 -19.74
N ASP A 288 3.81 -4.71 -19.96
CA ASP A 288 5.00 -3.99 -19.46
C ASP A 288 4.72 -3.22 -18.16
N ALA A 289 3.84 -3.73 -17.31
CA ALA A 289 3.50 -3.08 -16.05
C ALA A 289 4.73 -2.86 -15.18
N THR A 290 4.71 -1.79 -14.40
CA THR A 290 5.78 -1.48 -13.47
C THR A 290 5.55 -2.19 -12.14
N ILE A 291 6.57 -2.91 -11.66
CA ILE A 291 6.62 -3.44 -10.30
C ILE A 291 7.41 -2.49 -9.41
N LYS A 292 6.85 -2.14 -8.26
CA LYS A 292 7.48 -1.25 -7.29
C LYS A 292 7.97 -2.05 -6.08
N LEU A 293 9.20 -1.82 -5.68
CA LEU A 293 9.82 -2.47 -4.52
C LEU A 293 9.87 -1.54 -3.32
N LEU A 294 10.25 -0.28 -3.55
CA LEU A 294 10.30 0.78 -2.55
C LEU A 294 10.22 2.14 -3.26
N THR A 295 9.53 3.10 -2.64
CA THR A 295 9.31 4.42 -3.25
C THR A 295 9.83 5.56 -2.38
N TRP A 296 10.08 6.72 -2.99
CA TRP A 296 10.46 7.94 -2.28
C TRP A 296 9.36 8.41 -1.31
N ALA A 297 8.10 8.22 -1.66
CA ALA A 297 7.00 8.47 -0.74
C ALA A 297 7.14 7.66 0.56
N GLU A 298 7.45 6.36 0.45
CA GLU A 298 7.66 5.50 1.61
C GLU A 298 8.86 5.95 2.45
N VAL A 299 9.96 6.37 1.81
CA VAL A 299 11.14 6.89 2.53
C VAL A 299 10.78 8.12 3.35
N ASN A 300 10.01 9.06 2.80
CA ASN A 300 9.55 10.22 3.56
C ASN A 300 8.66 9.83 4.75
N PHE A 301 7.75 8.88 4.59
CA PHE A 301 6.94 8.39 5.71
C PHE A 301 7.78 7.65 6.76
N MET A 302 8.82 6.93 6.37
CA MET A 302 9.78 6.34 7.30
C MET A 302 10.52 7.39 8.10
N LEU A 303 10.98 8.46 7.46
CA LEU A 303 11.66 9.57 8.14
C LEU A 303 10.72 10.30 9.11
N SER A 304 9.46 10.48 8.72
CA SER A 304 8.43 11.03 9.62
C SER A 304 8.19 10.13 10.83
N GLU A 305 8.07 8.80 10.62
CA GLU A 305 7.91 7.83 11.72
C GLU A 305 9.12 7.87 12.67
N ILE A 306 10.35 7.92 12.15
CA ILE A 306 11.56 7.99 12.96
C ILE A 306 11.57 9.26 13.80
N GLN A 307 11.24 10.42 13.23
CA GLN A 307 11.17 11.69 13.98
C GLN A 307 10.16 11.63 15.13
N LEU A 308 9.03 10.95 14.93
CA LEU A 308 8.00 10.78 15.96
C LEU A 308 8.42 9.81 17.07
N ARG A 309 9.29 8.86 16.76
CA ARG A 309 9.63 7.75 17.66
C ARG A 309 11.10 7.74 18.11
N LYS A 310 11.89 8.74 17.71
CA LYS A 310 13.33 8.74 18.00
C LYS A 310 13.64 8.66 19.49
N GLU A 311 12.88 9.29 20.35
CA GLU A 311 13.03 9.22 21.79
C GLU A 311 12.69 7.83 22.34
N GLU A 312 11.55 7.26 21.90
CA GLU A 312 11.14 5.89 22.24
C GLU A 312 12.18 4.86 21.84
N TRP A 313 12.81 5.05 20.68
CA TRP A 313 13.79 4.12 20.14
C TRP A 313 15.23 4.40 20.56
N GLY A 314 15.47 5.49 21.27
CA GLY A 314 16.81 5.91 21.66
C GLY A 314 17.71 6.27 20.47
N ILE A 315 17.15 6.80 19.38
CA ILE A 315 17.87 7.19 18.17
C ILE A 315 18.46 8.59 18.37
N ASN A 316 19.78 8.69 18.25
CA ASN A 316 20.53 9.92 18.43
C ASN A 316 21.06 10.44 17.07
N VAL A 317 20.16 10.82 16.18
CA VAL A 317 20.51 11.45 14.91
C VAL A 317 19.64 12.68 14.67
N ALA A 318 20.25 13.75 14.15
CA ALA A 318 19.53 14.95 13.75
C ALA A 318 19.06 14.82 12.30
N LEU A 319 17.75 14.95 12.10
CA LEU A 319 17.16 15.02 10.77
C LEU A 319 16.89 16.48 10.38
N PRO A 320 17.08 16.86 9.10
CA PRO A 320 16.98 18.26 8.65
C PRO A 320 15.54 18.80 8.64
N GLN A 321 14.54 17.92 8.67
CA GLN A 321 13.14 18.32 8.60
C GLN A 321 12.34 17.73 9.77
N SER A 322 11.21 18.38 10.07
CA SER A 322 10.27 17.89 11.08
C SER A 322 9.50 16.66 10.59
N ALA A 323 8.87 15.96 11.52
CA ALA A 323 7.97 14.84 11.17
C ALA A 323 6.83 15.29 10.24
N GLU A 324 6.28 16.46 10.47
CA GLU A 324 5.23 17.08 9.65
C GLU A 324 5.70 17.34 8.21
N GLN A 325 6.89 17.93 8.05
CA GLN A 325 7.45 18.18 6.72
C GLN A 325 7.67 16.90 5.93
N TYR A 326 8.25 15.87 6.55
CA TYR A 326 8.39 14.56 5.91
C TYR A 326 7.04 13.93 5.58
N TYR A 327 6.05 14.06 6.45
CA TYR A 327 4.69 13.56 6.19
C TYR A 327 4.10 14.18 4.92
N TYR A 328 4.13 15.50 4.79
CA TYR A 328 3.61 16.17 3.59
C TYR A 328 4.46 15.90 2.34
N ASN A 329 5.77 15.78 2.50
CA ASN A 329 6.63 15.36 1.38
C ASN A 329 6.25 13.96 0.87
N GLY A 330 5.97 13.04 1.76
CA GLY A 330 5.51 11.69 1.41
C GLY A 330 4.17 11.69 0.65
N ILE A 331 3.21 12.50 1.09
CA ILE A 331 1.93 12.66 0.38
C ILE A 331 2.18 13.23 -1.02
N ASN A 332 2.92 14.33 -1.12
CA ASN A 332 3.20 14.98 -2.39
C ASN A 332 3.98 14.07 -3.35
N ALA A 333 4.96 13.33 -2.83
CA ALA A 333 5.70 12.34 -3.61
C ALA A 333 4.76 11.27 -4.20
N SER A 334 3.85 10.74 -3.40
CA SER A 334 2.84 9.78 -3.85
C SER A 334 1.86 10.39 -4.86
N MET A 335 1.38 11.61 -4.63
CA MET A 335 0.51 12.31 -5.59
C MET A 335 1.20 12.48 -6.95
N ASN A 336 2.44 12.97 -6.93
CA ASN A 336 3.23 13.18 -8.16
C ASN A 336 3.52 11.87 -8.89
N GLU A 337 3.85 10.81 -8.16
CA GLU A 337 4.11 9.48 -8.73
C GLU A 337 2.93 8.95 -9.57
N TYR A 338 1.71 9.21 -9.12
CA TYR A 338 0.50 8.79 -9.83
C TYR A 338 -0.09 9.88 -10.74
N GLY A 339 0.63 10.98 -10.97
CA GLY A 339 0.20 12.05 -11.85
C GLY A 339 -1.08 12.76 -11.37
N VAL A 340 -1.25 12.89 -10.07
CA VAL A 340 -2.32 13.71 -9.49
C VAL A 340 -1.89 15.16 -9.51
N THR A 341 -2.67 16.01 -10.17
CA THR A 341 -2.36 17.45 -10.36
C THR A 341 -3.40 18.39 -9.76
N THR A 342 -4.54 17.85 -9.32
CA THR A 342 -5.66 18.66 -8.80
C THR A 342 -6.16 18.10 -7.46
N GLY A 343 -6.77 18.97 -6.64
CA GLY A 343 -7.38 18.57 -5.37
C GLY A 343 -6.38 18.30 -4.23
N ILE A 344 -5.07 18.54 -4.45
CA ILE A 344 -4.04 18.27 -3.44
C ILE A 344 -4.16 19.24 -2.27
N SER A 345 -4.32 20.53 -2.54
CA SER A 345 -4.42 21.57 -1.50
C SER A 345 -5.62 21.35 -0.59
N GLU A 346 -6.77 21.07 -1.17
CA GLU A 346 -8.00 20.77 -0.43
C GLU A 346 -7.87 19.47 0.37
N TYR A 347 -7.17 18.48 -0.16
CA TYR A 347 -6.91 17.23 0.53
C TYR A 347 -6.04 17.42 1.77
N LEU A 348 -4.97 18.22 1.65
CA LEU A 348 -4.05 18.47 2.75
C LEU A 348 -4.67 19.25 3.92
N GLU A 349 -5.72 20.02 3.67
CA GLU A 349 -6.45 20.77 4.70
C GLU A 349 -7.58 19.98 5.39
N ARG A 350 -7.85 18.72 4.96
CA ARG A 350 -8.92 17.92 5.54
C ARG A 350 -8.58 17.40 6.92
N ASP A 351 -9.59 17.34 7.78
CA ASP A 351 -9.48 16.69 9.08
C ASP A 351 -9.04 15.22 8.92
N GLY A 352 -8.05 14.81 9.72
CA GLY A 352 -7.43 13.50 9.62
C GLY A 352 -6.28 13.40 8.60
N ILE A 353 -6.17 14.35 7.66
CA ILE A 353 -5.03 14.49 6.75
C ILE A 353 -4.12 15.63 7.20
N LYS A 354 -4.69 16.78 7.51
CA LYS A 354 -3.96 17.89 8.09
C LYS A 354 -3.25 17.45 9.36
N TRP A 355 -2.00 17.83 9.50
CA TRP A 355 -1.20 17.44 10.67
C TRP A 355 -1.86 17.87 11.98
N ASN A 356 -1.76 17.06 13.00
CA ASN A 356 -2.41 17.27 14.32
C ASN A 356 -3.94 17.32 14.29
N THR A 357 -4.60 16.90 13.24
CA THR A 357 -6.06 16.79 13.22
C THR A 357 -6.50 15.34 13.32
N ASN A 358 -7.59 15.13 14.04
CA ASN A 358 -8.27 13.85 14.15
C ASN A 358 -9.54 13.90 13.32
N GLY A 359 -9.74 12.91 12.46
CA GLY A 359 -10.96 12.87 11.70
C GLY A 359 -10.97 11.82 10.61
N LEU A 360 -12.14 11.55 10.11
CA LEU A 360 -12.35 10.65 8.98
C LEU A 360 -12.61 11.42 7.67
N GLY A 361 -12.32 12.71 7.63
CA GLY A 361 -12.38 13.55 6.42
C GLY A 361 -13.74 13.66 5.73
N CYS A 362 -14.61 12.68 5.82
CA CYS A 362 -15.92 12.68 5.20
C CYS A 362 -16.98 12.01 6.04
N HIS A 363 -18.13 12.67 6.15
CA HIS A 363 -19.26 12.20 6.95
C HIS A 363 -20.07 11.08 6.27
N ASP A 364 -19.89 10.88 4.96
CA ASP A 364 -20.73 9.97 4.15
C ASP A 364 -20.60 8.50 4.55
N TYR A 365 -19.49 8.14 5.21
CA TYR A 365 -19.18 6.77 5.60
C TYR A 365 -19.19 6.54 7.11
N ARG A 366 -19.71 7.47 7.90
CA ARG A 366 -19.79 7.31 9.36
C ARG A 366 -20.50 6.03 9.76
N ASN A 367 -21.51 5.65 9.02
CA ASN A 367 -22.28 4.45 9.33
C ASN A 367 -21.60 3.17 8.86
N PHE A 368 -20.70 3.28 7.88
CA PHE A 368 -20.02 2.13 7.30
C PHE A 368 -18.90 1.59 8.21
N TYR A 369 -18.21 2.48 8.90
CA TYR A 369 -17.10 2.16 9.80
C TYR A 369 -17.32 2.71 11.19
N LYS A 370 -18.40 2.30 11.82
CA LYS A 370 -18.69 2.72 13.19
C LYS A 370 -17.57 2.42 14.18
N ALA A 371 -16.81 1.34 13.96
CA ALA A 371 -15.64 1.01 14.73
C ALA A 371 -14.52 2.06 14.61
N ASP A 372 -14.38 2.68 13.45
CA ASP A 372 -13.42 3.75 13.20
C ASP A 372 -13.94 5.11 13.69
N ILE A 373 -15.25 5.32 13.62
CA ILE A 373 -15.91 6.57 14.00
C ILE A 373 -16.01 6.75 15.50
N ASN A 374 -16.23 5.67 16.25
CA ASN A 374 -16.38 5.72 17.71
C ASN A 374 -15.01 5.78 18.44
N GLY A 375 -13.97 6.25 17.80
CA GLY A 375 -12.67 6.46 18.40
C GLY A 375 -11.85 5.20 18.62
N LYS A 376 -12.31 4.04 18.14
CA LYS A 376 -11.52 2.80 18.18
C LYS A 376 -10.64 2.61 16.95
N GLY A 377 -10.88 3.33 15.88
CA GLY A 377 -10.12 3.30 14.64
C GLY A 377 -9.78 4.66 14.05
N GLY A 378 -10.24 5.75 14.65
CA GLY A 378 -9.80 7.09 14.26
C GLY A 378 -8.32 7.30 14.54
N TYR A 379 -7.71 8.25 13.85
CA TYR A 379 -6.33 8.63 14.14
C TYR A 379 -6.22 9.14 15.58
N LYS A 380 -5.49 8.41 16.39
CA LYS A 380 -5.23 8.80 17.78
C LYS A 380 -4.03 9.73 17.90
N ASN A 381 -3.18 9.75 16.87
CA ASN A 381 -1.95 10.54 16.86
C ASN A 381 -1.38 10.63 15.43
N ASN A 382 -0.39 11.47 15.28
CA ASN A 382 0.30 11.70 14.01
C ASN A 382 0.98 10.44 13.45
N LEU A 383 1.39 9.51 14.31
CA LEU A 383 1.98 8.25 13.88
C LEU A 383 1.00 7.41 13.06
N GLN A 384 -0.26 7.38 13.44
CA GLN A 384 -1.30 6.70 12.67
C GLN A 384 -1.61 7.43 11.35
N GLN A 385 -1.53 8.76 11.32
CA GLN A 385 -1.63 9.53 10.07
C GLN A 385 -0.51 9.11 9.09
N VAL A 386 0.73 9.06 9.58
CA VAL A 386 1.90 8.66 8.79
C VAL A 386 1.72 7.25 8.23
N TRP A 387 1.37 6.28 9.07
CA TRP A 387 1.19 4.90 8.64
C TRP A 387 0.05 4.74 7.62
N LYS A 388 -1.06 5.45 7.80
CA LYS A 388 -2.18 5.41 6.88
C LYS A 388 -1.80 5.96 5.52
N GLN A 389 -1.11 7.10 5.49
CA GLN A 389 -0.64 7.69 4.23
C GLN A 389 0.42 6.82 3.54
N ARG A 390 1.32 6.19 4.32
CA ARG A 390 2.25 5.20 3.79
C ARG A 390 1.49 4.03 3.16
N TYR A 391 0.44 3.52 3.83
CA TYR A 391 -0.38 2.43 3.30
C TYR A 391 -1.04 2.82 1.96
N PHE A 392 -1.58 4.04 1.85
CA PHE A 392 -2.15 4.51 0.58
C PHE A 392 -1.09 4.63 -0.52
N ALA A 393 0.12 5.04 -0.19
CA ALA A 393 1.21 5.14 -1.15
C ALA A 393 1.69 3.77 -1.67
N THR A 394 1.50 2.69 -0.90
CA THR A 394 1.87 1.32 -1.33
C THR A 394 0.82 0.66 -2.24
N TYR A 395 -0.12 1.43 -2.80
CA TYR A 395 -1.12 0.86 -3.70
C TYR A 395 -0.49 0.04 -4.83
N PHE A 396 -1.04 -1.15 -5.05
CA PHE A 396 -0.53 -2.15 -5.98
C PHE A 396 0.86 -2.73 -5.65
N ASN A 397 1.43 -2.39 -4.50
CA ASN A 397 2.53 -3.12 -3.87
C ASN A 397 2.01 -3.88 -2.65
N GLY A 398 1.33 -5.00 -2.90
CA GLY A 398 0.68 -5.79 -1.86
C GLY A 398 1.62 -6.27 -0.76
N TYR A 399 2.88 -6.56 -1.11
CA TYR A 399 3.89 -6.95 -0.13
C TYR A 399 4.20 -5.82 0.87
N ALA A 400 4.45 -4.61 0.38
CA ALA A 400 4.74 -3.46 1.25
C ALA A 400 3.53 -3.10 2.12
N GLY A 401 2.32 -3.07 1.54
CA GLY A 401 1.08 -2.82 2.28
C GLY A 401 0.83 -3.87 3.36
N TRP A 402 0.96 -5.15 3.04
CA TRP A 402 0.79 -6.25 3.97
C TRP A 402 1.82 -6.24 5.11
N THR A 403 3.10 -5.96 4.80
CA THR A 403 4.17 -5.85 5.79
C THR A 403 3.90 -4.70 6.76
N LEU A 404 3.47 -3.55 6.25
CA LEU A 404 3.11 -2.40 7.06
C LEU A 404 1.91 -2.71 7.96
N GLU A 405 0.86 -3.36 7.42
CA GLU A 405 -0.32 -3.75 8.19
C GLU A 405 0.01 -4.73 9.32
N ARG A 406 0.79 -5.76 9.05
CA ARG A 406 1.24 -6.71 10.08
C ARG A 406 2.00 -6.02 11.23
N ARG A 407 2.80 -5.02 10.90
CA ARG A 407 3.60 -4.27 11.86
C ARG A 407 2.77 -3.28 12.69
N THR A 408 1.85 -2.58 12.06
CA THR A 408 1.20 -1.39 12.63
C THR A 408 -0.28 -1.58 12.92
N ARG A 409 -0.92 -2.51 12.23
CA ARG A 409 -2.39 -2.70 12.24
C ARG A 409 -3.13 -1.40 11.93
N VAL A 410 -2.59 -0.63 11.00
CA VAL A 410 -3.09 0.70 10.65
C VAL A 410 -4.45 0.67 9.94
N MET A 411 -4.73 -0.41 9.22
CA MET A 411 -6.03 -0.67 8.62
C MET A 411 -6.77 -1.65 9.52
N LEU A 412 -7.70 -1.14 10.32
CA LEU A 412 -8.57 -2.01 11.10
C LEU A 412 -9.47 -2.81 10.16
N SER A 413 -9.19 -4.09 10.06
CA SER A 413 -10.06 -5.04 9.38
C SER A 413 -11.08 -5.60 10.36
N LEU A 414 -12.33 -5.76 9.93
CA LEU A 414 -13.37 -6.42 10.73
C LEU A 414 -13.02 -7.88 11.07
N ILE A 415 -12.16 -8.51 10.32
CA ILE A 415 -11.60 -9.84 10.62
C ILE A 415 -10.87 -9.82 11.98
N HIS A 416 -10.22 -8.72 12.32
CA HIS A 416 -9.55 -8.56 13.62
C HIS A 416 -10.51 -8.24 14.77
N ILE A 417 -11.74 -7.84 14.48
CA ILE A 417 -12.78 -7.60 15.48
C ILE A 417 -13.55 -8.89 15.80
N SER A 418 -13.72 -9.76 14.82
CA SER A 418 -14.50 -11.00 14.94
C SER A 418 -13.70 -12.23 15.38
N GLU A 419 -12.36 -12.19 15.37
CA GLU A 419 -11.51 -13.29 15.84
C GLU A 419 -10.57 -12.87 16.99
N PRO A 420 -11.06 -12.68 18.23
CA PRO A 420 -10.16 -12.47 19.36
C PRO A 420 -9.34 -13.72 19.75
N THR A 421 -9.58 -14.86 19.12
CA THR A 421 -9.10 -16.18 19.61
C THR A 421 -7.98 -16.81 18.79
N ARG A 422 -7.60 -16.30 17.64
CA ARG A 422 -6.38 -16.75 16.96
C ARG A 422 -5.22 -15.79 17.18
N ARG A 423 -4.78 -15.69 18.42
CA ARG A 423 -3.36 -15.44 18.68
C ARG A 423 -2.62 -16.70 18.24
N VAL A 424 -2.23 -16.79 17.01
CA VAL A 424 -1.13 -17.64 16.65
C VAL A 424 0.10 -17.00 17.29
N VAL A 425 0.48 -17.55 18.42
CA VAL A 425 1.78 -17.36 19.01
C VAL A 425 2.74 -18.02 18.02
N ILE A 426 3.42 -17.23 17.23
CA ILE A 426 4.66 -17.62 16.56
C ILE A 426 5.76 -16.77 17.17
#